data_b4ca948944ffa316ea6e2e1d60a088da
#
_entry.id   b4ca948944ffa316ea6e2e1d60a088da
#
_cell.length_a   1.000
_cell.length_b   1.000
_cell.length_c   1.000
_cell.angle_alpha   90.00
_cell.angle_beta   90.00
_cell.angle_gamma   90.00
#
_symmetry.space_group_name_H-M   'P 1'
#
loop_
_entity.id
_entity.type
_entity.pdbx_description
1 polymer ?
#
loop_
_entity_poly.entity_id
_entity_poly.type
_entity_poly.pdbx_seq_one_letter_code
_entity_poly.pdbx_strand_id
1 'polypeptide(L)'
;VQTNFVLGLDSDAGEEPFELTKRFVDKTPGAFPGYSLLTAFGEAAPLNLEYQREGRVLSFPFPFLNNHLAMNLKPKNYEWIDFYDKVIDLTEYTFSKKAIWRRFIANKGTTPKWMNFMRAVSQEGHGRIRFYKQVRKNLLEDASFRNYFEGQSKQLPSFYINIIKEDLGAWWQWFPKEAIEHNAYAYLHKKETSTILSVA
;
A
#
# COMPACT_ATOMS: atom_id res chain seq x y z
N VAL A 1 -7.22 6.21 19.12
CA VAL A 1 -6.89 4.82 18.76
C VAL A 1 -6.92 4.69 17.26
N GLN A 2 -5.99 3.91 16.69
CA GLN A 2 -5.98 3.51 15.30
C GLN A 2 -6.07 1.99 15.24
N THR A 3 -6.82 1.47 14.25
CA THR A 3 -6.85 0.06 13.90
C THR A 3 -6.20 -0.12 12.54
N ASN A 4 -5.33 -1.11 12.41
CA ASN A 4 -4.68 -1.41 11.13
C ASN A 4 -5.16 -2.76 10.61
N PHE A 5 -5.45 -2.80 9.33
CA PHE A 5 -5.85 -4.00 8.60
C PHE A 5 -4.84 -4.24 7.47
N VAL A 6 -4.48 -5.49 7.25
CA VAL A 6 -3.70 -5.90 6.09
C VAL A 6 -4.65 -6.58 5.11
N LEU A 7 -4.61 -6.15 3.87
CA LEU A 7 -5.48 -6.65 2.79
C LEU A 7 -4.65 -7.39 1.75
N GLY A 8 -5.22 -8.44 1.17
CA GLY A 8 -4.57 -9.25 0.14
C GLY A 8 -3.74 -10.39 0.70
N LEU A 9 -4.06 -10.86 1.92
CA LEU A 9 -3.47 -12.08 2.48
C LEU A 9 -3.87 -13.30 1.64
N ASP A 10 -3.06 -14.35 1.67
CA ASP A 10 -3.34 -15.60 0.95
C ASP A 10 -4.59 -16.33 1.44
N SER A 11 -5.02 -16.03 2.66
CA SER A 11 -6.29 -16.48 3.23
C SER A 11 -7.50 -15.70 2.75
N ASP A 12 -7.29 -14.50 2.18
CA ASP A 12 -8.38 -13.64 1.76
C ASP A 12 -8.97 -14.15 0.43
N ALA A 13 -10.28 -14.34 0.38
CA ALA A 13 -11.00 -14.75 -0.81
C ALA A 13 -12.39 -14.12 -0.85
N GLY A 14 -12.87 -13.78 -2.04
CA GLY A 14 -14.19 -13.21 -2.25
C GLY A 14 -14.45 -11.89 -1.53
N GLU A 15 -15.67 -11.69 -1.03
CA GLU A 15 -16.10 -10.45 -0.36
C GLU A 15 -15.89 -10.49 1.16
N GLU A 16 -15.79 -11.67 1.74
CA GLU A 16 -15.88 -11.86 3.19
C GLU A 16 -14.85 -11.02 3.98
N PRO A 17 -13.55 -10.96 3.62
CA PRO A 17 -12.56 -10.18 4.38
C PRO A 17 -12.91 -8.69 4.42
N PHE A 18 -13.42 -8.14 3.31
CA PHE A 18 -13.80 -6.73 3.20
C PHE A 18 -15.06 -6.43 4.02
N GLU A 19 -16.07 -7.31 3.98
CA GLU A 19 -17.30 -7.20 4.75
C GLU A 19 -17.06 -7.37 6.26
N LEU A 20 -16.18 -8.27 6.67
CA LEU A 20 -15.75 -8.40 8.07
C LEU A 20 -15.07 -7.11 8.55
N THR A 21 -14.23 -6.51 7.70
CA THR A 21 -13.55 -5.25 8.01
C THR A 21 -14.54 -4.09 8.14
N LYS A 22 -15.52 -3.96 7.25
CA LYS A 22 -16.60 -2.96 7.36
C LYS A 22 -17.37 -3.13 8.66
N ARG A 23 -17.76 -4.37 9.01
CA ARG A 23 -18.46 -4.66 10.28
C ARG A 23 -17.62 -4.31 11.50
N PHE A 24 -16.31 -4.55 11.46
CA PHE A 24 -15.41 -4.15 12.56
C PHE A 24 -15.35 -2.62 12.71
N VAL A 25 -15.17 -1.91 11.60
CA VAL A 25 -15.16 -0.43 11.58
C VAL A 25 -16.46 0.14 12.13
N ASP A 26 -17.60 -0.49 11.84
CA ASP A 26 -18.89 -0.08 12.37
C ASP A 26 -19.03 -0.27 13.88
N LYS A 27 -18.45 -1.36 14.40
CA LYS A 27 -18.44 -1.64 15.83
C LYS A 27 -17.46 -0.80 16.63
N THR A 28 -16.47 -0.18 15.97
CA THR A 28 -15.42 0.62 16.59
C THR A 28 -15.39 2.05 16.07
N PRO A 29 -16.50 2.81 16.16
CA PRO A 29 -16.63 4.12 15.51
C PRO A 29 -15.66 5.18 16.05
N GLY A 30 -15.07 4.99 17.23
CA GLY A 30 -14.07 5.91 17.79
C GLY A 30 -12.65 5.71 17.25
N ALA A 31 -12.39 4.59 16.56
CA ALA A 31 -11.07 4.29 16.02
C ALA A 31 -10.92 4.82 14.58
N PHE A 32 -9.69 5.23 14.23
CA PHE A 32 -9.34 5.55 12.85
C PHE A 32 -8.85 4.28 12.15
N PRO A 33 -9.49 3.82 11.06
CA PRO A 33 -9.04 2.64 10.35
C PRO A 33 -7.90 2.98 9.39
N GLY A 34 -6.81 2.24 9.50
CA GLY A 34 -5.70 2.25 8.56
C GLY A 34 -5.69 0.95 7.75
N TYR A 35 -5.42 1.06 6.46
CA TYR A 35 -5.32 -0.08 5.56
C TYR A 35 -3.92 -0.17 4.99
N SER A 36 -3.35 -1.35 5.03
CA SER A 36 -2.09 -1.70 4.41
C SER A 36 -2.33 -2.81 3.39
N LEU A 37 -1.77 -2.66 2.21
CA LEU A 37 -1.75 -3.75 1.24
C LEU A 37 -0.59 -4.68 1.57
N LEU A 38 -0.78 -5.97 1.37
CA LEU A 38 0.26 -6.96 1.63
C LEU A 38 1.50 -6.65 0.78
N THR A 39 2.64 -6.52 1.42
CA THR A 39 3.90 -6.18 0.79
C THR A 39 5.00 -7.11 1.28
N ALA A 40 5.73 -7.75 0.37
CA ALA A 40 6.84 -8.61 0.67
C ALA A 40 8.16 -7.85 0.55
N PHE A 41 8.94 -7.79 1.63
CA PHE A 41 10.27 -7.17 1.66
C PHE A 41 11.13 -7.76 2.78
N GLY A 42 12.45 -7.92 2.47
CA GLY A 42 13.43 -8.42 3.44
C GLY A 42 13.37 -9.93 3.71
N GLU A 43 14.42 -10.42 4.32
CA GLU A 43 14.57 -11.83 4.69
C GLU A 43 14.01 -12.15 6.07
N ALA A 44 13.72 -11.14 6.88
CA ALA A 44 13.35 -11.31 8.29
C ALA A 44 12.01 -12.06 8.47
N ALA A 45 11.13 -12.01 7.48
CA ALA A 45 9.86 -12.72 7.49
C ALA A 45 9.94 -13.95 6.57
N PRO A 46 9.82 -15.18 7.11
CA PRO A 46 9.87 -16.41 6.31
C PRO A 46 8.88 -16.42 5.15
N LEU A 47 7.72 -15.79 5.32
CA LEU A 47 6.68 -15.66 4.30
C LEU A 47 7.19 -14.91 3.05
N ASN A 48 8.09 -13.93 3.20
CA ASN A 48 8.67 -13.24 2.06
C ASN A 48 9.54 -14.15 1.18
N LEU A 49 10.26 -15.10 1.79
CA LEU A 49 11.05 -16.09 1.07
C LEU A 49 10.16 -17.07 0.31
N GLU A 50 9.01 -17.43 0.88
CA GLU A 50 8.01 -18.26 0.21
C GLU A 50 7.46 -17.56 -1.03
N TYR A 51 7.02 -16.31 -0.91
CA TYR A 51 6.53 -15.50 -2.03
C TYR A 51 7.57 -15.31 -3.14
N GLN A 52 8.85 -15.17 -2.77
CA GLN A 52 9.95 -15.12 -3.74
C GLN A 52 10.06 -16.45 -4.51
N ARG A 53 10.00 -17.59 -3.81
CA ARG A 53 10.06 -18.92 -4.43
C ARG A 53 8.88 -19.19 -5.34
N GLU A 54 7.71 -18.67 -5.00
CA GLU A 54 6.50 -18.75 -5.83
C GLU A 54 6.52 -17.80 -7.03
N GLY A 55 7.50 -16.90 -7.14
CA GLY A 55 7.62 -15.94 -8.23
C GLY A 55 6.53 -14.87 -8.24
N ARG A 56 5.88 -14.62 -7.10
CA ARG A 56 4.76 -13.68 -6.97
C ARG A 56 5.19 -12.25 -6.68
N VAL A 57 6.46 -12.03 -6.34
CA VAL A 57 6.95 -10.70 -5.96
C VAL A 57 7.29 -9.88 -7.19
N LEU A 58 6.68 -8.71 -7.30
CA LEU A 58 6.87 -7.77 -8.39
C LEU A 58 8.14 -6.92 -8.20
N SER A 59 8.68 -6.45 -9.32
CA SER A 59 9.95 -5.72 -9.38
C SER A 59 9.83 -4.24 -8.94
N PHE A 60 9.17 -3.96 -7.81
CA PHE A 60 9.14 -2.60 -7.26
C PHE A 60 10.47 -2.24 -6.60
N PRO A 61 11.00 -1.02 -6.84
CA PRO A 61 12.12 -0.49 -6.09
C PRO A 61 11.80 -0.34 -4.61
N PHE A 62 12.81 -0.51 -3.75
CA PHE A 62 12.64 -0.48 -2.30
C PHE A 62 11.91 0.78 -1.76
N PRO A 63 12.16 2.01 -2.25
CA PRO A 63 11.46 3.20 -1.76
C PRO A 63 9.95 3.18 -1.95
N PHE A 64 9.44 2.34 -2.87
CA PHE A 64 7.99 2.18 -3.11
C PHE A 64 7.35 1.12 -2.23
N LEU A 65 8.14 0.32 -1.52
CA LEU A 65 7.65 -0.78 -0.68
C LEU A 65 7.12 -0.27 0.68
N ASN A 66 6.58 0.92 0.71
CA ASN A 66 5.65 1.27 1.75
C ASN A 66 4.26 0.79 1.30
N ASN A 67 3.54 0.15 2.17
CA ASN A 67 2.22 -0.44 1.94
C ASN A 67 1.12 0.58 1.55
N HIS A 68 1.50 1.78 1.21
CA HIS A 68 0.61 2.84 0.75
C HIS A 68 0.77 3.16 -0.74
N LEU A 69 1.97 2.98 -1.30
CA LEU A 69 2.26 3.33 -2.68
C LEU A 69 2.21 2.14 -3.63
N ALA A 70 2.65 0.97 -3.19
CA ALA A 70 2.69 -0.19 -4.05
C ALA A 70 2.40 -1.48 -3.27
N MET A 71 1.57 -2.33 -3.86
CA MET A 71 1.49 -3.73 -3.50
C MET A 71 2.41 -4.49 -4.44
N ASN A 72 3.52 -5.02 -3.91
CA ASN A 72 4.52 -5.73 -4.72
C ASN A 72 4.30 -7.24 -4.74
N LEU A 73 3.16 -7.71 -4.29
CA LEU A 73 2.82 -9.12 -4.24
C LEU A 73 1.53 -9.36 -5.00
N LYS A 74 1.57 -10.21 -6.03
CA LYS A 74 0.35 -10.58 -6.77
C LYS A 74 -0.61 -11.32 -5.83
N PRO A 75 -1.87 -10.86 -5.66
CA PRO A 75 -2.86 -11.54 -4.83
C PRO A 75 -3.07 -12.97 -5.29
N LYS A 76 -3.28 -13.91 -4.37
CA LYS A 76 -3.46 -15.32 -4.72
C LYS A 76 -4.88 -15.62 -5.23
N ASN A 77 -5.87 -15.00 -4.62
CA ASN A 77 -7.28 -15.33 -4.82
C ASN A 77 -8.07 -14.20 -5.51
N TYR A 78 -7.38 -13.19 -6.04
CA TYR A 78 -8.01 -12.07 -6.74
C TYR A 78 -7.24 -11.72 -8.01
N GLU A 79 -7.95 -11.34 -9.04
CA GLU A 79 -7.39 -10.57 -10.12
C GLU A 79 -7.15 -9.13 -9.67
N TRP A 80 -6.16 -8.43 -10.24
CA TRP A 80 -5.77 -7.08 -9.82
C TRP A 80 -6.92 -6.07 -9.81
N ILE A 81 -7.76 -6.11 -10.86
CA ILE A 81 -8.87 -5.16 -11.00
C ILE A 81 -9.92 -5.44 -9.92
N ASP A 82 -10.31 -6.70 -9.74
CA ASP A 82 -11.26 -7.12 -8.70
C ASP A 82 -10.75 -6.75 -7.29
N PHE A 83 -9.47 -7.01 -7.02
CA PHE A 83 -8.86 -6.63 -5.75
C PHE A 83 -8.95 -5.13 -5.48
N TYR A 84 -8.54 -4.30 -6.47
CA TYR A 84 -8.61 -2.84 -6.29
C TYR A 84 -10.05 -2.32 -6.22
N ASP A 85 -11.02 -2.97 -6.89
CA ASP A 85 -12.45 -2.63 -6.74
C ASP A 85 -12.92 -2.83 -5.30
N LYS A 86 -12.56 -3.94 -4.67
CA LYS A 86 -12.89 -4.23 -3.27
C LYS A 86 -12.19 -3.29 -2.29
N VAL A 87 -10.92 -2.96 -2.52
CA VAL A 87 -10.17 -1.99 -1.71
C VAL A 87 -10.78 -0.59 -1.82
N ILE A 88 -11.18 -0.17 -3.03
CA ILE A 88 -11.84 1.12 -3.25
C ILE A 88 -13.18 1.14 -2.53
N ASP A 89 -14.02 0.13 -2.70
CA ASP A 89 -15.32 0.05 -2.04
C ASP A 89 -15.20 0.09 -0.51
N LEU A 90 -14.29 -0.68 0.07
CA LEU A 90 -14.00 -0.63 1.50
C LEU A 90 -13.55 0.76 1.97
N THR A 91 -12.66 1.41 1.24
CA THR A 91 -12.15 2.73 1.63
C THR A 91 -13.19 3.82 1.43
N GLU A 92 -14.00 3.78 0.37
CA GLU A 92 -15.13 4.69 0.17
C GLU A 92 -16.19 4.53 1.26
N TYR A 93 -16.54 3.29 1.63
CA TYR A 93 -17.42 3.02 2.75
C TYR A 93 -16.90 3.65 4.03
N THR A 94 -15.65 3.39 4.35
CA THR A 94 -15.00 3.80 5.60
C THR A 94 -14.81 5.31 5.71
N PHE A 95 -14.51 5.99 4.60
CA PHE A 95 -14.32 7.44 4.53
C PHE A 95 -15.49 8.17 3.89
N SER A 96 -16.67 7.55 3.85
CA SER A 96 -17.92 8.24 3.51
C SER A 96 -18.22 9.37 4.50
N LYS A 97 -18.94 10.39 4.06
CA LYS A 97 -19.38 11.51 4.93
C LYS A 97 -20.06 11.02 6.20
N LYS A 98 -20.90 9.97 6.08
CA LYS A 98 -21.60 9.35 7.22
C LYS A 98 -20.61 8.71 8.20
N ALA A 99 -19.64 7.95 7.71
CA ALA A 99 -18.65 7.29 8.55
C ALA A 99 -17.70 8.29 9.24
N ILE A 100 -17.28 9.34 8.52
CA ILE A 100 -16.45 10.42 9.08
C ILE A 100 -17.22 11.14 10.21
N TRP A 101 -18.47 11.47 9.98
CA TRP A 101 -19.30 12.14 10.99
C TRP A 101 -19.55 11.27 12.22
N ARG A 102 -19.89 9.99 12.02
CA ARG A 102 -20.03 9.02 13.11
C ARG A 102 -18.76 8.91 13.95
N ARG A 103 -17.59 8.86 13.30
CA ARG A 103 -16.29 8.83 13.99
C ARG A 103 -16.02 10.12 14.75
N PHE A 104 -16.36 11.25 14.17
CA PHE A 104 -16.23 12.55 14.83
C PHE A 104 -17.04 12.60 16.13
N ILE A 105 -18.30 12.17 16.13
CA ILE A 105 -19.16 12.15 17.31
C ILE A 105 -18.67 11.15 18.36
N ALA A 106 -18.24 9.97 17.95
CA ALA A 106 -17.82 8.89 18.85
C ALA A 106 -16.56 9.23 19.67
N ASN A 107 -15.72 10.13 19.20
CA ASN A 107 -14.55 10.57 19.94
C ASN A 107 -14.94 11.60 21.02
N LYS A 108 -14.48 11.38 22.28
CA LYS A 108 -14.85 12.23 23.41
C LYS A 108 -14.02 13.53 23.53
N GLY A 109 -12.79 13.55 23.03
CA GLY A 109 -11.92 14.72 23.12
C GLY A 109 -11.95 15.60 21.88
N THR A 110 -11.74 16.91 22.02
CA THR A 110 -11.71 17.86 20.90
C THR A 110 -10.57 17.55 19.93
N THR A 111 -9.36 17.36 20.43
CA THR A 111 -8.18 17.05 19.62
C THR A 111 -8.35 15.75 18.80
N PRO A 112 -8.75 14.59 19.39
CA PRO A 112 -8.99 13.38 18.60
C PRO A 112 -10.09 13.54 17.55
N LYS A 113 -11.14 14.32 17.81
CA LYS A 113 -12.20 14.60 16.83
C LYS A 113 -11.64 15.25 15.58
N TRP A 114 -10.93 16.35 15.75
CA TRP A 114 -10.37 17.11 14.64
C TRP A 114 -9.23 16.37 13.93
N MET A 115 -8.37 15.69 14.67
CA MET A 115 -7.31 14.86 14.06
C MET A 115 -7.91 13.78 13.17
N ASN A 116 -8.90 13.03 13.66
CA ASN A 116 -9.54 11.99 12.87
C ASN A 116 -10.27 12.54 11.65
N PHE A 117 -10.90 13.70 11.78
CA PHE A 117 -11.54 14.38 10.65
C PHE A 117 -10.50 14.80 9.59
N MET A 118 -9.43 15.49 10.01
CA MET A 118 -8.38 15.96 9.09
C MET A 118 -7.68 14.80 8.37
N ARG A 119 -7.38 13.71 9.08
CA ARG A 119 -6.81 12.51 8.47
C ARG A 119 -7.74 11.89 7.43
N ALA A 120 -9.04 11.82 7.72
CA ALA A 120 -10.01 11.24 6.79
C ALA A 120 -10.14 12.04 5.49
N VAL A 121 -10.07 13.37 5.54
CA VAL A 121 -10.19 14.24 4.35
C VAL A 121 -8.85 14.52 3.66
N SER A 122 -7.73 14.14 4.27
CA SER A 122 -6.37 14.30 3.76
C SER A 122 -5.94 13.14 2.85
N GLN A 123 -4.62 13.01 2.67
CA GLN A 123 -4.02 11.92 1.88
C GLN A 123 -4.25 10.53 2.49
N GLU A 124 -4.41 10.43 3.82
CA GLU A 124 -4.66 9.14 4.49
C GLU A 124 -6.06 8.56 4.21
N GLY A 125 -7.05 9.40 3.95
CA GLY A 125 -8.40 9.00 3.61
C GLY A 125 -8.72 9.21 2.12
N HIS A 126 -9.25 10.38 1.78
CA HIS A 126 -9.70 10.67 0.41
C HIS A 126 -8.57 10.67 -0.62
N GLY A 127 -7.34 11.03 -0.23
CA GLY A 127 -6.17 10.96 -1.12
C GLY A 127 -5.87 9.53 -1.54
N ARG A 128 -5.94 8.58 -0.58
CA ARG A 128 -5.72 7.16 -0.84
C ARG A 128 -6.79 6.56 -1.76
N ILE A 129 -8.04 6.96 -1.61
CA ILE A 129 -9.11 6.53 -2.52
C ILE A 129 -8.80 6.98 -3.97
N ARG A 130 -8.39 8.24 -4.15
CA ARG A 130 -7.99 8.75 -5.48
C ARG A 130 -6.82 7.96 -6.07
N PHE A 131 -5.82 7.65 -5.24
CA PHE A 131 -4.67 6.85 -5.64
C PHE A 131 -5.09 5.45 -6.13
N TYR A 132 -5.89 4.73 -5.35
CA TYR A 132 -6.36 3.39 -5.75
C TYR A 132 -7.21 3.42 -7.01
N LYS A 133 -8.07 4.42 -7.17
CA LYS A 133 -8.84 4.62 -8.40
C LYS A 133 -7.93 4.85 -9.60
N GLN A 134 -6.84 5.60 -9.44
CA GLN A 134 -5.89 5.83 -10.51
C GLN A 134 -5.11 4.55 -10.87
N VAL A 135 -4.67 3.78 -9.87
CA VAL A 135 -4.03 2.46 -10.11
C VAL A 135 -4.98 1.55 -10.89
N ARG A 136 -6.24 1.43 -10.42
CA ARG A 136 -7.27 0.64 -11.12
C ARG A 136 -7.49 1.10 -12.55
N LYS A 137 -7.59 2.40 -12.77
CA LYS A 137 -7.74 2.99 -14.11
C LYS A 137 -6.56 2.61 -15.00
N ASN A 138 -5.34 2.75 -14.51
CA ASN A 138 -4.15 2.39 -15.27
C ASN A 138 -4.11 0.89 -15.59
N LEU A 139 -4.54 0.02 -14.67
CA LEU A 139 -4.66 -1.42 -14.93
C LEU A 139 -5.65 -1.75 -16.07
N LEU A 140 -6.69 -0.94 -16.23
CA LEU A 140 -7.67 -1.11 -17.32
C LEU A 140 -7.19 -0.54 -18.66
N GLU A 141 -6.59 0.64 -18.64
CA GLU A 141 -6.37 1.46 -19.84
C GLU A 141 -4.94 1.38 -20.38
N ASP A 142 -3.94 1.05 -19.53
CA ASP A 142 -2.52 1.01 -19.90
C ASP A 142 -1.99 -0.42 -19.92
N ALA A 143 -1.71 -0.94 -21.12
CA ALA A 143 -1.16 -2.28 -21.30
C ALA A 143 0.24 -2.42 -20.68
N SER A 144 1.07 -1.38 -20.70
CA SER A 144 2.41 -1.40 -20.10
C SER A 144 2.32 -1.51 -18.58
N PHE A 145 1.41 -0.74 -17.97
CA PHE A 145 1.12 -0.81 -16.54
C PHE A 145 0.62 -2.19 -16.13
N ARG A 146 -0.30 -2.77 -16.90
CA ARG A 146 -0.83 -4.12 -16.68
C ARG A 146 0.26 -5.18 -16.77
N ASN A 147 1.08 -5.14 -17.81
CA ASN A 147 2.19 -6.09 -18.00
C ASN A 147 3.17 -6.07 -16.81
N TYR A 148 3.39 -4.89 -16.23
CA TYR A 148 4.22 -4.77 -15.03
C TYR A 148 3.58 -5.48 -13.83
N PHE A 149 2.30 -5.28 -13.58
CA PHE A 149 1.56 -5.93 -12.49
C PHE A 149 1.39 -7.44 -12.70
N GLU A 150 1.38 -7.91 -13.95
CA GLU A 150 1.40 -9.34 -14.28
C GLU A 150 2.81 -9.98 -14.23
N GLY A 151 3.84 -9.20 -13.93
CA GLY A 151 5.21 -9.66 -13.87
C GLY A 151 5.87 -9.89 -15.24
N GLN A 152 5.22 -9.48 -16.32
CA GLN A 152 5.71 -9.59 -17.70
C GLN A 152 6.74 -8.52 -18.08
N SER A 153 6.79 -7.44 -17.31
CA SER A 153 7.75 -6.35 -17.46
C SER A 153 8.41 -6.05 -16.12
N LYS A 154 9.71 -5.72 -16.14
CA LYS A 154 10.44 -5.20 -14.97
C LYS A 154 10.59 -3.69 -15.01
N GLN A 155 10.14 -3.04 -16.06
CA GLN A 155 10.24 -1.59 -16.21
C GLN A 155 9.18 -0.92 -15.35
N LEU A 156 9.63 -0.13 -14.36
CA LEU A 156 8.71 0.61 -13.49
C LEU A 156 7.82 1.56 -14.29
N PRO A 157 6.51 1.51 -14.13
CA PRO A 157 5.60 2.43 -14.81
C PRO A 157 5.88 3.90 -14.49
N SER A 158 5.77 4.77 -15.51
CA SER A 158 5.99 6.22 -15.37
C SER A 158 5.08 6.87 -14.32
N PHE A 159 3.91 6.29 -14.08
CA PHE A 159 3.00 6.70 -13.02
C PHE A 159 3.69 6.81 -11.65
N TYR A 160 4.43 5.78 -11.24
CA TYR A 160 5.15 5.79 -9.96
C TYR A 160 6.33 6.76 -9.96
N ILE A 161 7.04 6.86 -11.08
CA ILE A 161 8.15 7.82 -11.22
C ILE A 161 7.63 9.26 -11.08
N ASN A 162 6.47 9.56 -11.68
CA ASN A 162 5.87 10.88 -11.62
C ASN A 162 5.42 11.24 -10.19
N ILE A 163 4.87 10.31 -9.43
CA ILE A 163 4.53 10.52 -8.01
C ILE A 163 5.76 10.96 -7.22
N ILE A 164 6.90 10.24 -7.36
CA ILE A 164 8.13 10.62 -6.67
C ILE A 164 8.63 11.99 -7.13
N LYS A 165 8.56 12.29 -8.42
CA LYS A 165 8.93 13.61 -8.94
C LYS A 165 8.09 14.72 -8.33
N GLU A 166 6.79 14.52 -8.23
CA GLU A 166 5.86 15.47 -7.63
C GLU A 166 6.14 15.64 -6.12
N ASP A 167 6.36 14.56 -5.40
CA ASP A 167 6.64 14.58 -3.96
C ASP A 167 7.99 15.26 -3.65
N LEU A 168 9.00 15.02 -4.46
CA LEU A 168 10.33 15.61 -4.27
C LEU A 168 10.42 17.04 -4.83
N GLY A 169 9.61 17.39 -5.83
CA GLY A 169 9.66 18.70 -6.48
C GLY A 169 11.07 19.05 -6.96
N ALA A 170 11.61 20.20 -6.50
CA ALA A 170 12.96 20.65 -6.88
C ALA A 170 14.09 19.70 -6.43
N TRP A 171 13.85 18.89 -5.40
CA TRP A 171 14.83 17.91 -4.91
C TRP A 171 15.01 16.71 -5.84
N TRP A 172 14.12 16.51 -6.81
CA TRP A 172 14.24 15.44 -7.81
C TRP A 172 15.58 15.41 -8.53
N GLN A 173 16.17 16.57 -8.80
CA GLN A 173 17.47 16.67 -9.47
C GLN A 173 18.63 16.02 -8.69
N TRP A 174 18.48 15.88 -7.37
CA TRP A 174 19.46 15.28 -6.46
C TRP A 174 19.13 13.83 -6.11
N PHE A 175 17.99 13.34 -6.56
CA PHE A 175 17.54 11.98 -6.24
C PHE A 175 18.40 10.97 -7.01
N PRO A 176 18.98 9.97 -6.32
CA PRO A 176 19.77 8.93 -6.97
C PRO A 176 18.90 8.13 -7.94
N LYS A 177 19.26 8.11 -9.23
CA LYS A 177 18.47 7.41 -10.25
C LYS A 177 18.39 5.90 -9.97
N GLU A 178 19.42 5.35 -9.40
CA GLU A 178 19.52 3.94 -9.02
C GLU A 178 18.47 3.56 -7.97
N ALA A 179 17.98 4.53 -7.20
CA ALA A 179 16.93 4.28 -6.19
C ALA A 179 15.55 3.98 -6.79
N ILE A 180 15.34 4.30 -8.08
CA ILE A 180 14.11 3.91 -8.80
C ILE A 180 14.29 2.63 -9.62
N GLU A 181 15.46 2.01 -9.58
CA GLU A 181 15.71 0.72 -10.21
C GLU A 181 15.38 -0.41 -9.23
N HIS A 182 14.79 -1.47 -9.76
CA HIS A 182 14.56 -2.67 -8.97
C HIS A 182 15.88 -3.36 -8.66
N ASN A 183 16.15 -3.55 -7.38
CA ASN A 183 17.25 -4.38 -6.92
C ASN A 183 16.68 -5.60 -6.17
N ALA A 184 16.68 -6.76 -6.81
CA ALA A 184 16.19 -8.00 -6.23
C ALA A 184 16.93 -8.40 -4.94
N TYR A 185 18.13 -7.91 -4.74
CA TYR A 185 18.96 -8.20 -3.57
C TYR A 185 18.79 -7.19 -2.44
N ALA A 186 18.18 -6.02 -2.69
CA ALA A 186 18.06 -4.97 -1.69
C ALA A 186 17.29 -5.40 -0.43
N TYR A 187 16.45 -6.42 -0.56
CA TYR A 187 15.62 -6.96 0.53
C TYR A 187 15.76 -8.48 0.69
N LEU A 188 16.63 -9.14 -0.08
CA LEU A 188 16.92 -10.58 0.05
C LEU A 188 18.21 -10.86 0.82
N HIS A 189 19.17 -9.95 0.79
CA HIS A 189 20.44 -10.12 1.47
C HIS A 189 20.61 -9.16 2.63
N LYS A 190 20.90 -9.68 3.80
CA LYS A 190 21.54 -8.87 4.84
C LYS A 190 22.85 -8.39 4.23
N LYS A 191 23.03 -7.08 4.05
CA LYS A 191 24.37 -6.54 3.93
C LYS A 191 25.14 -7.06 5.13
N GLU A 192 26.19 -7.82 4.93
CA GLU A 192 27.21 -8.09 5.94
C GLU A 192 27.86 -6.75 6.30
N THR A 193 27.22 -6.04 7.20
CA THR A 193 27.71 -4.77 7.76
C THR A 193 28.62 -5.05 8.97
N SER A 194 29.21 -6.24 9.03
CA SER A 194 30.02 -6.66 10.19
C SER A 194 31.51 -6.44 10.03
N THR A 195 32.01 -5.80 8.99
CA THR A 195 33.47 -5.72 8.77
C THR A 195 34.07 -4.31 8.95
N ILE A 196 33.32 -3.29 9.39
CA ILE A 196 33.87 -1.91 9.52
C ILE A 196 34.06 -1.49 11.01
N LEU A 197 33.67 -2.30 11.99
CA LEU A 197 33.84 -1.95 13.41
C LEU A 197 34.90 -2.77 14.14
N SER A 198 35.84 -3.42 13.46
CA SER A 198 36.93 -4.14 14.11
C SER A 198 38.31 -3.51 13.90
N VAL A 199 38.39 -2.22 13.51
CA VAL A 199 39.65 -1.47 13.48
C VAL A 199 39.41 -0.09 14.12
N ALA A 200 39.40 -0.05 15.42
CA ALA A 200 39.73 1.13 16.22
C ALA A 200 40.20 0.66 17.60
#